data_4efb79acac516a85f40f39cc0fb6b514
#
_entry.id   4efb79acac516a85f40f39cc0fb6b514
#
_cell.length_a   1.000
_cell.length_b   1.000
_cell.length_c   1.000
_cell.angle_alpha   90.00
_cell.angle_beta   90.00
_cell.angle_gamma   90.00
#
_symmetry.space_group_name_H-M   'P 1'
#
loop_
_entity.id
_entity.type
_entity.pdbx_description
1 polymer ?
#
loop_
_entity_poly.entity_id
_entity_poly.type
_entity_poly.pdbx_seq_one_letter_code
_entity_poly.pdbx_strand_id
1 'polypeptide(L)'
;MSRRLLSMQGDRVLTALWDDGRIIECSVDERVPAFLGRIYLAKVDHIVPSISGAFLSAGDQKLYYSLKENPLPVAVSCKREGMITQGDEIVVQVTKEALKTKEPGAGSALQIGGRYCVVMMEPAGKQPKTKILLSRKITEAAFREKISKEAEALEEVKQLFEAVSLRGFSLSVMVRTNAAEVSSDLVLHEISVCCRQLQTVLSTAAFRSSGSLLWQPLPAYISAIRD
;
A
#
# COMPACT_ATOMS: atom_id res chain seq x y z
N MET A 1 -12.64 -6.51 30.98
CA MET A 1 -12.14 -5.24 30.39
C MET A 1 -10.80 -5.52 29.74
N SER A 2 -10.75 -5.50 28.42
CA SER A 2 -9.54 -5.80 27.66
C SER A 2 -8.53 -4.65 27.76
N ARG A 3 -7.24 -4.97 27.88
CA ARG A 3 -6.13 -4.02 27.94
C ARG A 3 -5.03 -4.46 27.00
N ARG A 4 -4.46 -3.52 26.24
CA ARG A 4 -3.21 -3.76 25.52
C ARG A 4 -2.03 -3.28 26.35
N LEU A 5 -1.04 -4.14 26.50
CA LEU A 5 0.21 -3.87 27.19
C LEU A 5 1.31 -3.79 26.12
N LEU A 6 2.13 -2.77 26.21
CA LEU A 6 3.32 -2.62 25.39
C LEU A 6 4.55 -2.53 26.29
N SER A 7 5.56 -3.31 25.95
CA SER A 7 6.87 -3.23 26.58
C SER A 7 7.94 -3.09 25.51
N MET A 8 8.81 -2.11 25.65
CA MET A 8 9.92 -1.87 24.72
C MET A 8 11.22 -2.36 25.35
N GLN A 9 11.97 -3.17 24.60
CA GLN A 9 13.28 -3.65 25.00
C GLN A 9 14.25 -3.60 23.82
N GLY A 10 15.12 -2.60 23.81
CA GLY A 10 16.01 -2.33 22.66
C GLY A 10 15.20 -2.06 21.40
N ASP A 11 15.47 -2.82 20.34
CA ASP A 11 14.80 -2.69 19.04
C ASP A 11 13.52 -3.53 18.93
N ARG A 12 13.11 -4.18 20.02
CA ARG A 12 11.90 -5.01 20.03
C ARG A 12 10.79 -4.40 20.86
N VAL A 13 9.57 -4.63 20.42
CA VAL A 13 8.34 -4.23 21.11
C VAL A 13 7.52 -5.49 21.36
N LEU A 14 7.31 -5.82 22.63
CA LEU A 14 6.36 -6.83 23.04
C LEU A 14 4.98 -6.20 23.14
N THR A 15 4.01 -6.74 22.44
CA THR A 15 2.60 -6.36 22.55
C THR A 15 1.82 -7.54 23.11
N ALA A 16 1.01 -7.31 24.13
CA ALA A 16 0.13 -8.33 24.70
C ALA A 16 -1.29 -7.79 24.83
N LEU A 17 -2.28 -8.58 24.46
CA LEU A 17 -3.68 -8.33 24.72
C LEU A 17 -4.10 -9.10 25.97
N TRP A 18 -4.46 -8.35 26.99
CA TRP A 18 -4.91 -8.88 28.27
C TRP A 18 -6.43 -8.76 28.36
N ASP A 19 -7.11 -9.88 28.64
CA ASP A 19 -8.54 -9.86 28.88
C ASP A 19 -8.89 -10.84 29.99
N ASP A 20 -9.74 -10.39 30.90
CA ASP A 20 -10.28 -11.17 32.04
C ASP A 20 -9.21 -11.99 32.78
N GLY A 21 -8.10 -11.34 33.14
CA GLY A 21 -7.02 -11.96 33.92
C GLY A 21 -6.06 -12.85 33.12
N ARG A 22 -6.18 -12.93 31.78
CA ARG A 22 -5.35 -13.78 30.91
C ARG A 22 -4.78 -12.99 29.75
N ILE A 23 -3.59 -13.39 29.30
CA ILE A 23 -3.04 -12.96 28.02
C ILE A 23 -3.67 -13.82 26.93
N ILE A 24 -4.40 -13.21 26.02
CA ILE A 24 -5.09 -13.91 24.90
C ILE A 24 -4.32 -13.79 23.59
N GLU A 25 -3.45 -12.78 23.49
CA GLU A 25 -2.58 -12.58 22.33
C GLU A 25 -1.25 -11.99 22.79
N CYS A 26 -0.17 -12.42 22.17
CA CYS A 26 1.15 -11.87 22.40
C CYS A 26 1.94 -11.84 21.09
N SER A 27 2.55 -10.71 20.77
CA SER A 27 3.46 -10.58 19.63
C SER A 27 4.75 -9.89 20.05
N VAL A 28 5.80 -10.18 19.30
CA VAL A 28 7.09 -9.48 19.40
C VAL A 28 7.39 -8.91 18.03
N ASP A 29 7.43 -7.61 17.95
CA ASP A 29 7.64 -6.87 16.71
C ASP A 29 8.95 -6.09 16.77
N GLU A 30 9.50 -5.77 15.62
CA GLU A 30 10.60 -4.82 15.53
C GLU A 30 10.08 -3.38 15.68
N ARG A 31 10.91 -2.52 16.29
CA ARG A 31 10.59 -1.10 16.48
C ARG A 31 10.52 -0.32 15.17
N VAL A 32 11.26 -0.77 14.16
CA VAL A 32 11.27 -0.17 12.81
C VAL A 32 10.09 -0.67 11.97
N PRO A 33 9.52 0.18 11.11
CA PRO A 33 8.50 -0.26 10.17
C PRO A 33 8.99 -1.41 9.31
N ALA A 34 8.10 -2.38 9.04
CA ALA A 34 8.41 -3.49 8.15
C ALA A 34 8.93 -3.00 6.79
N PHE A 35 9.82 -3.77 6.19
CA PHE A 35 10.30 -3.49 4.84
C PHE A 35 9.20 -3.73 3.81
N LEU A 36 8.41 -4.77 4.04
CA LEU A 36 7.23 -5.09 3.23
C LEU A 36 6.23 -3.92 3.22
N GLY A 37 5.77 -3.55 2.04
CA GLY A 37 4.82 -2.46 1.85
C GLY A 37 5.44 -1.07 1.68
N ARG A 38 6.75 -0.88 1.87
CA ARG A 38 7.42 0.41 1.60
C ARG A 38 7.31 0.76 0.12
N ILE A 39 7.16 2.05 -0.16
CA ILE A 39 7.09 2.58 -1.53
C ILE A 39 8.33 3.42 -1.79
N TYR A 40 9.02 3.12 -2.87
CA TYR A 40 10.26 3.79 -3.28
C TYR A 40 10.15 4.39 -4.68
N LEU A 41 10.91 5.45 -4.92
CA LEU A 41 11.33 5.82 -6.26
C LEU A 41 12.59 5.00 -6.58
N ALA A 42 12.45 3.97 -7.41
CA ALA A 42 13.52 3.05 -7.72
C ALA A 42 14.04 3.27 -9.13
N LYS A 43 15.36 3.08 -9.31
CA LYS A 43 16.03 3.14 -10.61
C LYS A 43 16.20 1.75 -11.19
N VAL A 44 15.93 1.60 -12.47
CA VAL A 44 16.18 0.35 -13.20
C VAL A 44 17.67 0.17 -13.44
N ASP A 45 18.28 -0.80 -12.77
CA ASP A 45 19.72 -1.10 -12.93
C ASP A 45 19.97 -1.90 -14.21
N HIS A 46 19.25 -3.01 -14.38
CA HIS A 46 19.31 -3.84 -15.58
C HIS A 46 18.07 -4.69 -15.75
N ILE A 47 17.80 -5.05 -16.99
CA ILE A 47 16.68 -5.92 -17.38
C ILE A 47 17.26 -7.29 -17.77
N VAL A 48 16.61 -8.36 -17.31
CA VAL A 48 16.96 -9.75 -17.61
C VAL A 48 15.81 -10.41 -18.37
N PRO A 49 15.86 -10.39 -19.72
CA PRO A 49 14.78 -10.90 -20.55
C PRO A 49 14.44 -12.37 -20.32
N SER A 50 15.44 -13.20 -20.03
CA SER A 50 15.28 -14.66 -19.83
C SER A 50 14.34 -15.02 -18.68
N ILE A 51 14.22 -14.15 -17.67
CA ILE A 51 13.31 -14.32 -16.53
C ILE A 51 12.15 -13.33 -16.55
N SER A 52 12.00 -12.55 -17.64
CA SER A 52 11.01 -11.46 -17.75
C SER A 52 11.03 -10.55 -16.52
N GLY A 53 12.20 -10.14 -16.08
CA GLY A 53 12.39 -9.37 -14.86
C GLY A 53 13.40 -8.24 -15.02
N ALA A 54 13.36 -7.32 -14.08
CA ALA A 54 14.32 -6.26 -13.91
C ALA A 54 14.82 -6.21 -12.46
N PHE A 55 16.05 -5.78 -12.28
CA PHE A 55 16.59 -5.44 -10.96
C PHE A 55 16.63 -3.93 -10.81
N LEU A 56 16.18 -3.48 -9.64
CA LEU A 56 16.02 -2.07 -9.32
C LEU A 56 16.87 -1.71 -8.11
N SER A 57 17.41 -0.49 -8.09
CA SER A 57 18.03 0.12 -6.91
C SER A 57 17.04 1.05 -6.22
N ALA A 58 16.82 0.82 -4.93
CA ALA A 58 15.95 1.61 -4.05
C ALA A 58 16.74 2.03 -2.79
N GLY A 59 17.57 3.06 -2.91
CA GLY A 59 18.55 3.43 -1.91
C GLY A 59 19.63 2.33 -1.79
N ASP A 60 19.83 1.82 -0.57
CA ASP A 60 20.76 0.72 -0.29
C ASP A 60 20.18 -0.67 -0.59
N GLN A 61 18.93 -0.71 -1.03
CA GLN A 61 18.21 -1.96 -1.29
C GLN A 61 18.20 -2.30 -2.78
N LYS A 62 18.34 -3.59 -3.09
CA LYS A 62 18.07 -4.14 -4.41
C LYS A 62 16.72 -4.81 -4.41
N LEU A 63 15.93 -4.62 -5.47
CA LEU A 63 14.60 -5.17 -5.62
C LEU A 63 14.49 -5.93 -6.94
N TYR A 64 13.76 -7.03 -6.93
CA TYR A 64 13.34 -7.74 -8.14
C TYR A 64 11.96 -7.26 -8.59
N TYR A 65 11.82 -6.93 -9.86
CA TYR A 65 10.59 -6.46 -10.48
C TYR A 65 10.22 -7.39 -11.65
N SER A 66 9.11 -8.11 -11.52
CA SER A 66 8.61 -8.99 -12.57
C SER A 66 7.88 -8.18 -13.65
N LEU A 67 8.38 -8.17 -14.86
CA LEU A 67 7.75 -7.49 -16.01
C LEU A 67 6.43 -8.16 -16.40
N LYS A 68 6.32 -9.47 -16.16
CA LYS A 68 5.11 -10.24 -16.44
C LYS A 68 3.97 -9.93 -15.47
N GLU A 69 4.31 -9.79 -14.17
CA GLU A 69 3.33 -9.46 -13.12
C GLU A 69 2.97 -7.97 -13.13
N ASN A 70 3.87 -7.12 -13.64
CA ASN A 70 3.71 -5.67 -13.67
C ASN A 70 3.85 -5.11 -15.10
N PRO A 71 2.86 -5.38 -15.97
CA PRO A 71 2.92 -4.96 -17.37
C PRO A 71 2.84 -3.43 -17.54
N LEU A 72 2.40 -2.72 -16.49
CA LEU A 72 2.25 -1.27 -16.50
C LEU A 72 3.09 -0.66 -15.37
N PRO A 73 4.26 -0.07 -15.67
CA PRO A 73 5.09 0.60 -14.67
C PRO A 73 4.52 1.97 -14.30
N VAL A 74 4.69 2.37 -13.04
CA VAL A 74 4.42 3.76 -12.60
C VAL A 74 5.69 4.58 -12.86
N ALA A 75 5.86 4.99 -14.10
CA ALA A 75 7.04 5.71 -14.54
C ALA A 75 7.03 7.18 -14.08
N VAL A 76 8.18 7.65 -13.62
CA VAL A 76 8.47 9.06 -13.34
C VAL A 76 9.35 9.63 -14.44
N SER A 77 10.35 8.87 -14.86
CA SER A 77 11.22 9.20 -15.97
C SER A 77 11.43 7.94 -16.83
N CYS A 78 10.92 7.97 -18.05
CA CYS A 78 11.02 6.88 -19.00
C CYS A 78 11.59 7.37 -20.33
N LYS A 79 12.55 6.62 -20.86
CA LYS A 79 13.13 6.88 -22.18
C LYS A 79 12.21 6.43 -23.33
N ARG A 80 11.31 5.47 -23.06
CA ARG A 80 10.34 4.93 -24.01
C ARG A 80 8.99 4.73 -23.34
N GLU A 81 7.94 5.21 -23.98
CA GLU A 81 6.58 5.05 -23.51
C GLU A 81 6.17 3.57 -23.49
N GLY A 82 5.55 3.14 -22.37
CA GLY A 82 5.03 1.77 -22.20
C GLY A 82 6.06 0.67 -21.89
N MET A 83 7.37 0.97 -21.92
CA MET A 83 8.42 -0.01 -21.60
C MET A 83 9.47 0.61 -20.70
N ILE A 84 9.86 -0.10 -19.64
CA ILE A 84 11.00 0.31 -18.84
C ILE A 84 12.32 -0.08 -19.51
N THR A 85 13.32 0.79 -19.38
CA THR A 85 14.69 0.58 -19.86
C THR A 85 15.68 0.86 -18.74
N GLN A 86 16.92 0.42 -18.90
CA GLN A 86 17.98 0.69 -17.94
C GLN A 86 18.15 2.21 -17.73
N GLY A 87 18.15 2.59 -16.46
CA GLY A 87 18.29 3.97 -16.02
C GLY A 87 16.97 4.71 -15.83
N ASP A 88 15.83 4.13 -16.20
CA ASP A 88 14.52 4.71 -15.94
C ASP A 88 14.20 4.70 -14.44
N GLU A 89 13.36 5.64 -14.02
CA GLU A 89 12.91 5.77 -12.63
C GLU A 89 11.41 5.45 -12.54
N ILE A 90 11.07 4.53 -11.66
CA ILE A 90 9.70 4.05 -11.47
C ILE A 90 9.33 4.02 -9.99
N VAL A 91 8.08 4.31 -9.68
CA VAL A 91 7.54 4.12 -8.33
C VAL A 91 7.15 2.68 -8.15
N VAL A 92 7.67 2.05 -7.10
CA VAL A 92 7.41 0.65 -6.80
C VAL A 92 7.13 0.44 -5.32
N GLN A 93 6.31 -0.55 -5.01
CA GLN A 93 6.06 -1.01 -3.65
C GLN A 93 6.68 -2.38 -3.43
N VAL A 94 7.32 -2.57 -2.28
CA VAL A 94 7.83 -3.88 -1.85
C VAL A 94 6.66 -4.80 -1.55
N THR A 95 6.54 -5.89 -2.29
CA THR A 95 5.41 -6.84 -2.22
C THR A 95 5.78 -8.20 -1.64
N LYS A 96 7.06 -8.54 -1.65
CA LYS A 96 7.59 -9.81 -1.14
C LYS A 96 8.91 -9.56 -0.44
N GLU A 97 9.14 -10.19 0.69
CA GLU A 97 10.43 -10.15 1.38
C GLU A 97 11.48 -10.99 0.66
N ALA A 98 12.74 -10.70 0.98
CA ALA A 98 13.86 -11.51 0.48
C ALA A 98 13.72 -12.97 0.96
N LEU A 99 13.97 -13.91 0.07
CA LEU A 99 13.89 -15.34 0.38
C LEU A 99 15.23 -16.01 0.02
N LYS A 100 16.01 -16.37 1.04
CA LYS A 100 17.35 -16.98 0.87
C LYS A 100 18.26 -16.07 0.04
N THR A 101 18.52 -16.47 -1.22
CA THR A 101 19.39 -15.75 -2.17
C THR A 101 18.62 -14.88 -3.16
N LYS A 102 17.28 -14.76 -3.00
CA LYS A 102 16.44 -13.95 -3.91
C LYS A 102 16.24 -12.56 -3.34
N GLU A 103 16.37 -11.55 -4.19
CA GLU A 103 16.05 -10.17 -3.82
C GLU A 103 14.57 -10.02 -3.47
N PRO A 104 14.22 -9.05 -2.61
CA PRO A 104 12.83 -8.71 -2.30
C PRO A 104 12.07 -8.36 -3.58
N GLY A 105 10.81 -8.80 -3.67
CA GLY A 105 9.95 -8.50 -4.81
C GLY A 105 9.29 -7.13 -4.70
N ALA A 106 9.20 -6.42 -5.82
CA ALA A 106 8.50 -5.14 -5.92
C ALA A 106 7.48 -5.16 -7.08
N GLY A 107 6.48 -4.29 -6.99
CA GLY A 107 5.44 -4.15 -7.99
C GLY A 107 4.93 -2.72 -8.15
N SER A 108 4.18 -2.49 -9.23
CA SER A 108 3.56 -1.19 -9.57
C SER A 108 2.11 -1.04 -9.07
N ALA A 109 1.50 -2.10 -8.57
CA ALA A 109 0.20 -2.02 -7.91
C ALA A 109 0.40 -1.47 -6.49
N LEU A 110 0.34 -0.14 -6.35
CA LEU A 110 0.57 0.52 -5.08
C LEU A 110 -0.69 0.45 -4.22
N GLN A 111 -0.49 0.25 -2.91
CA GLN A 111 -1.60 0.24 -1.95
C GLN A 111 -1.20 0.92 -0.63
N ILE A 112 -2.17 1.61 -0.03
CA ILE A 112 -2.06 2.18 1.30
C ILE A 112 -3.19 1.64 2.17
N GLY A 113 -2.83 1.01 3.28
CA GLY A 113 -3.77 0.40 4.21
C GLY A 113 -3.96 1.23 5.47
N GLY A 114 -5.21 1.49 5.80
CA GLY A 114 -5.67 1.98 7.08
C GLY A 114 -6.20 0.84 7.98
N ARG A 115 -6.84 1.21 9.08
CA ARG A 115 -7.54 0.28 9.98
C ARG A 115 -8.80 -0.28 9.32
N TYR A 116 -9.61 0.59 8.71
CA TYR A 116 -10.93 0.28 8.18
C TYR A 116 -10.96 0.10 6.67
N CYS A 117 -9.93 0.56 5.96
CA CYS A 117 -9.89 0.46 4.50
C CYS A 117 -8.49 0.16 3.96
N VAL A 118 -8.44 -0.22 2.70
CA VAL A 118 -7.23 -0.25 1.86
C VAL A 118 -7.57 0.47 0.56
N VAL A 119 -6.76 1.45 0.20
CA VAL A 119 -6.82 2.13 -1.09
C VAL A 119 -5.71 1.57 -1.97
N MET A 120 -6.03 1.09 -3.16
CA MET A 120 -5.08 0.44 -4.06
C MET A 120 -5.31 0.86 -5.51
N MET A 121 -4.22 0.96 -6.26
CA MET A 121 -4.26 1.10 -7.70
C MET A 121 -3.87 -0.23 -8.36
N GLU A 122 -4.65 -0.63 -9.34
CA GLU A 122 -4.46 -1.89 -10.08
C GLU A 122 -4.40 -1.58 -11.58
N PRO A 123 -3.59 -2.30 -12.37
CA PRO A 123 -3.63 -2.15 -13.81
C PRO A 123 -5.07 -2.25 -14.32
N ALA A 124 -5.48 -1.26 -15.10
CA ALA A 124 -6.83 -1.27 -15.69
C ALA A 124 -6.93 -2.38 -16.74
N GLY A 125 -8.11 -3.01 -16.82
CA GLY A 125 -8.41 -3.91 -17.92
C GLY A 125 -8.68 -3.13 -19.21
N LYS A 126 -9.94 -3.17 -19.69
CA LYS A 126 -10.32 -2.42 -20.92
C LYS A 126 -10.36 -0.91 -20.69
N GLN A 127 -10.83 -0.47 -19.55
CA GLN A 127 -10.93 0.95 -19.17
C GLN A 127 -10.69 1.12 -17.66
N PRO A 128 -10.00 2.20 -17.25
CA PRO A 128 -9.89 2.59 -15.84
C PRO A 128 -11.27 2.80 -15.21
N LYS A 129 -11.42 2.40 -13.96
CA LYS A 129 -12.65 2.62 -13.18
C LYS A 129 -12.35 2.69 -11.69
N THR A 130 -13.21 3.38 -10.95
CA THR A 130 -13.26 3.32 -9.50
C THR A 130 -14.10 2.12 -9.07
N LYS A 131 -13.66 1.42 -8.02
CA LYS A 131 -14.39 0.31 -7.38
C LYS A 131 -14.40 0.54 -5.88
N ILE A 132 -15.60 0.60 -5.29
CA ILE A 132 -15.77 0.58 -3.85
C ILE A 132 -16.22 -0.84 -3.46
N LEU A 133 -15.34 -1.55 -2.77
CA LEU A 133 -15.53 -2.95 -2.37
C LEU A 133 -15.71 -3.00 -0.86
N LEU A 134 -16.68 -3.77 -0.38
CA LEU A 134 -16.89 -3.97 1.06
C LEU A 134 -16.72 -5.45 1.41
N SER A 135 -16.10 -5.69 2.56
CA SER A 135 -15.99 -7.05 3.09
C SER A 135 -17.36 -7.75 3.08
N ARG A 136 -17.37 -9.02 2.68
CA ARG A 136 -18.58 -9.85 2.68
C ARG A 136 -19.16 -10.05 4.08
N LYS A 137 -18.37 -9.87 5.13
CA LYS A 137 -18.80 -9.97 6.52
C LYS A 137 -19.58 -8.75 7.00
N ILE A 138 -19.57 -7.65 6.26
CA ILE A 138 -20.42 -6.48 6.52
C ILE A 138 -21.77 -6.78 5.90
N THR A 139 -22.76 -7.16 6.71
CA THR A 139 -24.08 -7.62 6.23
C THR A 139 -25.13 -6.52 6.24
N GLU A 140 -24.94 -5.44 6.98
CA GLU A 140 -25.90 -4.34 7.09
C GLU A 140 -26.04 -3.58 5.75
N ALA A 141 -27.19 -3.70 5.12
CA ALA A 141 -27.44 -3.15 3.79
C ALA A 141 -27.36 -1.61 3.77
N ALA A 142 -27.91 -0.94 4.78
CA ALA A 142 -27.91 0.52 4.89
C ALA A 142 -26.47 1.08 4.98
N PHE A 143 -25.61 0.45 5.80
CA PHE A 143 -24.21 0.82 5.90
C PHE A 143 -23.46 0.61 4.57
N ARG A 144 -23.68 -0.53 3.91
CA ARG A 144 -23.06 -0.85 2.62
C ARG A 144 -23.42 0.18 1.55
N GLU A 145 -24.71 0.50 1.43
CA GLU A 145 -25.19 1.49 0.45
C GLU A 145 -24.62 2.88 0.73
N LYS A 146 -24.69 3.33 2.00
CA LYS A 146 -24.17 4.62 2.43
C LYS A 146 -22.68 4.74 2.12
N ILE A 147 -21.85 3.78 2.58
CA ILE A 147 -20.42 3.82 2.35
C ILE A 147 -20.07 3.78 0.86
N SER A 148 -20.73 2.91 0.08
CA SER A 148 -20.45 2.82 -1.36
C SER A 148 -20.70 4.15 -2.06
N LYS A 149 -21.84 4.78 -1.80
CA LYS A 149 -22.25 6.03 -2.43
C LYS A 149 -21.37 7.21 -1.99
N GLU A 150 -21.18 7.35 -0.68
CA GLU A 150 -20.43 8.48 -0.12
C GLU A 150 -18.92 8.38 -0.41
N ALA A 151 -18.33 7.17 -0.36
CA ALA A 151 -16.93 6.98 -0.71
C ALA A 151 -16.63 7.31 -2.19
N GLU A 152 -17.52 6.93 -3.11
CA GLU A 152 -17.37 7.28 -4.53
C GLU A 152 -17.53 8.79 -4.79
N ALA A 153 -18.31 9.46 -3.94
CA ALA A 153 -18.53 10.91 -4.02
C ALA A 153 -17.39 11.75 -3.45
N LEU A 154 -16.48 11.15 -2.63
CA LEU A 154 -15.37 11.85 -2.01
C LEU A 154 -14.46 12.50 -3.05
N GLU A 155 -14.10 13.74 -2.79
CA GLU A 155 -13.24 14.52 -3.72
C GLU A 155 -11.85 13.88 -3.84
N GLU A 156 -11.28 13.39 -2.75
CA GLU A 156 -9.98 12.72 -2.74
C GLU A 156 -9.98 11.43 -3.55
N VAL A 157 -11.10 10.70 -3.58
CA VAL A 157 -11.25 9.49 -4.41
C VAL A 157 -11.28 9.87 -5.89
N LYS A 158 -12.01 10.93 -6.25
CA LYS A 158 -12.08 11.44 -7.64
C LYS A 158 -10.73 11.94 -8.12
N GLN A 159 -10.06 12.79 -7.33
CA GLN A 159 -8.75 13.35 -7.67
C GLN A 159 -7.69 12.24 -7.82
N LEU A 160 -7.67 11.28 -6.91
CA LEU A 160 -6.77 10.14 -7.01
C LEU A 160 -7.10 9.28 -8.24
N PHE A 161 -8.38 9.04 -8.52
CA PHE A 161 -8.79 8.29 -9.70
C PHE A 161 -8.33 8.98 -11.00
N GLU A 162 -8.49 10.28 -11.12
CA GLU A 162 -7.96 11.03 -12.27
C GLU A 162 -6.45 10.81 -12.43
N ALA A 163 -5.70 10.95 -11.33
CA ALA A 163 -4.24 10.79 -11.36
C ALA A 163 -3.79 9.38 -11.76
N VAL A 164 -4.49 8.32 -11.32
CA VAL A 164 -4.12 6.94 -11.64
C VAL A 164 -4.66 6.50 -13.01
N SER A 165 -5.83 7.00 -13.42
CA SER A 165 -6.44 6.65 -14.70
C SER A 165 -5.62 7.14 -15.91
N LEU A 166 -5.01 8.32 -15.80
CA LEU A 166 -4.08 8.85 -16.79
C LEU A 166 -2.84 7.96 -16.99
N ARG A 167 -2.53 7.12 -16.00
CA ARG A 167 -1.44 6.14 -16.04
C ARG A 167 -1.90 4.74 -16.41
N GLY A 168 -3.18 4.56 -16.78
CA GLY A 168 -3.75 3.27 -17.14
C GLY A 168 -4.13 2.38 -15.95
N PHE A 169 -4.27 2.92 -14.74
CA PHE A 169 -4.69 2.18 -13.56
C PHE A 169 -6.16 2.45 -13.20
N SER A 170 -6.80 1.45 -12.60
CA SER A 170 -8.07 1.56 -11.88
C SER A 170 -7.78 1.85 -10.41
N LEU A 171 -8.73 2.50 -9.73
CA LEU A 171 -8.70 2.73 -8.30
C LEU A 171 -9.66 1.77 -7.60
N SER A 172 -9.18 1.06 -6.57
CA SER A 172 -10.01 0.20 -5.73
C SER A 172 -9.90 0.64 -4.27
N VAL A 173 -11.05 0.82 -3.62
CA VAL A 173 -11.17 1.06 -2.17
C VAL A 173 -11.84 -0.15 -1.56
N MET A 174 -11.10 -0.91 -0.73
CA MET A 174 -11.61 -2.07 -0.01
C MET A 174 -11.91 -1.69 1.44
N VAL A 175 -13.17 -1.73 1.83
CA VAL A 175 -13.61 -1.51 3.22
C VAL A 175 -13.54 -2.83 3.99
N ARG A 176 -12.79 -2.83 5.08
CA ARG A 176 -12.53 -4.01 5.92
C ARG A 176 -13.69 -4.33 6.86
N THR A 177 -13.69 -5.55 7.40
CA THR A 177 -14.76 -6.05 8.28
C THR A 177 -15.00 -5.19 9.51
N ASN A 178 -13.91 -4.73 10.16
CA ASN A 178 -13.96 -3.91 11.37
C ASN A 178 -14.54 -2.50 11.15
N ALA A 179 -14.72 -2.08 9.92
CA ALA A 179 -15.41 -0.83 9.59
C ALA A 179 -16.90 -0.85 10.01
N ALA A 180 -17.50 -2.03 10.15
CA ALA A 180 -18.88 -2.17 10.61
C ALA A 180 -19.09 -1.80 12.09
N GLU A 181 -18.01 -1.71 12.88
CA GLU A 181 -18.05 -1.44 14.32
C GLU A 181 -17.94 0.05 14.65
N VAL A 182 -17.81 0.91 13.62
CA VAL A 182 -17.62 2.34 13.78
C VAL A 182 -18.54 3.16 12.89
N SER A 183 -18.61 4.47 13.13
CA SER A 183 -19.43 5.36 12.29
C SER A 183 -18.92 5.41 10.85
N SER A 184 -19.84 5.54 9.90
CA SER A 184 -19.50 5.73 8.47
C SER A 184 -18.57 6.92 8.25
N ASP A 185 -18.74 7.99 9.02
CA ASP A 185 -17.93 9.22 8.89
C ASP A 185 -16.44 8.95 9.20
N LEU A 186 -16.17 8.09 10.19
CA LEU A 186 -14.79 7.70 10.52
C LEU A 186 -14.16 6.88 9.40
N VAL A 187 -14.95 5.97 8.80
CA VAL A 187 -14.50 5.16 7.65
C VAL A 187 -14.20 6.04 6.45
N LEU A 188 -15.10 6.97 6.12
CA LEU A 188 -14.94 7.91 5.01
C LEU A 188 -13.73 8.84 5.24
N HIS A 189 -13.53 9.31 6.47
CA HIS A 189 -12.35 10.09 6.82
C HIS A 189 -11.06 9.30 6.58
N GLU A 190 -11.00 8.03 6.98
CA GLU A 190 -9.80 7.22 6.72
C GLU A 190 -9.57 6.95 5.23
N ILE A 191 -10.63 6.73 4.45
CA ILE A 191 -10.54 6.63 2.98
C ILE A 191 -9.91 7.90 2.41
N SER A 192 -10.38 9.08 2.80
CA SER A 192 -9.80 10.37 2.37
C SER A 192 -8.33 10.49 2.72
N VAL A 193 -7.92 10.08 3.94
CA VAL A 193 -6.52 10.12 4.38
C VAL A 193 -5.66 9.19 3.52
N CYS A 194 -6.10 7.94 3.29
CA CYS A 194 -5.36 6.98 2.46
C CYS A 194 -5.24 7.47 1.00
N CYS A 195 -6.30 8.04 0.44
CA CYS A 195 -6.26 8.62 -0.91
C CYS A 195 -5.26 9.77 -1.01
N ARG A 196 -5.26 10.71 -0.06
CA ARG A 196 -4.29 11.81 -0.03
C ARG A 196 -2.85 11.32 0.10
N GLN A 197 -2.60 10.29 0.91
CA GLN A 197 -1.26 9.70 1.04
C GLN A 197 -0.78 9.10 -0.28
N LEU A 198 -1.61 8.31 -0.96
CA LEU A 198 -1.24 7.72 -2.25
C LEU A 198 -1.07 8.79 -3.34
N GLN A 199 -1.92 9.80 -3.35
CA GLN A 199 -1.78 10.94 -4.26
C GLN A 199 -0.48 11.72 -4.01
N THR A 200 -0.11 11.92 -2.73
CA THR A 200 1.16 12.55 -2.36
C THR A 200 2.35 11.74 -2.88
N VAL A 201 2.34 10.42 -2.73
CA VAL A 201 3.37 9.54 -3.31
C VAL A 201 3.53 9.77 -4.80
N LEU A 202 2.41 9.75 -5.54
CA LEU A 202 2.43 9.90 -7.01
C LEU A 202 2.85 11.29 -7.48
N SER A 203 2.44 12.34 -6.76
CA SER A 203 2.73 13.72 -7.14
C SER A 203 4.13 14.17 -6.75
N THR A 204 4.68 13.66 -5.64
CA THR A 204 6.00 14.07 -5.15
C THR A 204 7.15 13.24 -5.74
N ALA A 205 6.88 12.08 -6.31
CA ALA A 205 7.91 11.18 -6.84
C ALA A 205 8.86 11.88 -7.84
N ALA A 206 8.31 12.72 -8.74
CA ALA A 206 9.10 13.45 -9.74
C ALA A 206 10.07 14.50 -9.15
N PHE A 207 9.89 14.89 -7.89
CA PHE A 207 10.71 15.88 -7.19
C PHE A 207 11.68 15.24 -6.18
N ARG A 208 11.76 13.91 -6.16
CA ARG A 208 12.63 13.15 -5.25
C ARG A 208 13.81 12.57 -6.00
N SER A 209 14.92 12.41 -5.28
CA SER A 209 16.10 11.72 -5.80
C SER A 209 15.82 10.22 -5.94
N SER A 210 16.44 9.61 -6.94
CA SER A 210 16.40 8.15 -7.13
C SER A 210 16.81 7.42 -5.85
N GLY A 211 16.12 6.35 -5.52
CA GLY A 211 16.30 5.58 -4.29
C GLY A 211 15.55 6.10 -3.07
N SER A 212 14.83 7.24 -3.18
CA SER A 212 14.08 7.81 -2.05
C SER A 212 12.93 6.92 -1.60
N LEU A 213 12.80 6.77 -0.27
CA LEU A 213 11.60 6.24 0.35
C LEU A 213 10.49 7.30 0.25
N LEU A 214 9.39 6.95 -0.42
CA LEU A 214 8.23 7.83 -0.62
C LEU A 214 7.16 7.64 0.44
N TRP A 215 6.98 6.40 0.89
CA TRP A 215 6.00 6.05 1.93
C TRP A 215 6.38 4.74 2.61
N GLN A 216 5.98 4.58 3.86
CA GLN A 216 6.17 3.33 4.61
C GLN A 216 4.94 3.04 5.49
N PRO A 217 4.61 1.74 5.70
CA PRO A 217 3.55 1.37 6.62
C PRO A 217 3.92 1.76 8.06
N LEU A 218 2.91 1.86 8.92
CA LEU A 218 3.14 1.98 10.35
C LEU A 218 3.85 0.71 10.88
N PRO A 219 4.72 0.83 11.90
CA PRO A 219 5.24 -0.33 12.61
C PRO A 219 4.11 -1.25 13.08
N ALA A 220 4.35 -2.57 13.09
CA ALA A 220 3.32 -3.56 13.44
C ALA A 220 2.71 -3.29 14.81
N TYR A 221 3.53 -2.94 15.81
CA TYR A 221 3.05 -2.62 17.17
C TYR A 221 2.14 -1.38 17.21
N ILE A 222 2.38 -0.38 16.36
CA ILE A 222 1.49 0.79 16.24
C ILE A 222 0.17 0.38 15.60
N SER A 223 0.23 -0.46 14.56
CA SER A 223 -0.99 -1.02 13.94
C SER A 223 -1.80 -1.84 14.95
N ALA A 224 -1.13 -2.65 15.78
CA ALA A 224 -1.78 -3.43 16.84
C ALA A 224 -2.46 -2.56 17.91
N ILE A 225 -1.95 -1.36 18.21
CA ILE A 225 -2.62 -0.41 19.12
C ILE A 225 -3.81 0.24 18.43
N ARG A 226 -3.65 0.57 17.15
CA ARG A 226 -4.68 1.20 16.35
C ARG A 226 -5.86 0.23 16.10
N ASP A 227 -5.59 -1.03 15.83
CA ASP A 227 -6.53 -2.09 15.47
C ASP A 227 -7.13 -2.77 16.69
#